data_36cba833405b76c09aefb085941fd852
#
_entry.id   36cba833405b76c09aefb085941fd852
#
_cell.length_a   1.000
_cell.length_b   1.000
_cell.length_c   1.000
_cell.angle_alpha   90.00
_cell.angle_beta   90.00
_cell.angle_gamma   90.00
#
_symmetry.space_group_name_H-M   'P 1'
#
loop_
_entity.id
_entity.type
_entity.pdbx_description
1 polymer ?
#
loop_
_entity_poly.entity_id
_entity_poly.type
_entity_poly.pdbx_seq_one_letter_code
_entity_poly.pdbx_strand_id
1 'polypeptide(L)'
;MNQFKYIIFGSLLFTACAQGPVRATPPHPADAADSRSEDAPPLPNIELSDELLYEFLLTEIATQRGDVELAVQGSSDLARKTHDPRLAMRAAQLALQTGRLDKAIEALKIWREVDPASPMAMRMYASALLRIGRLDEARQELASVLKAEPANAAHIFYQIYQMLVSYPDKEAALRFMLELAQPYPRVAEAHWAVAQLAQASGDEKLALDEARLARSLRPEWDTAVSLEAFLLKKSAPQQGLDLLRRYLSDYPDAQEIRLQYARALLEQKQYKEARNQFQYLADQNPDNPETAFAIALISLQLKDFKGAEDHLKQALSKGRKDQNTVRYYLGQLGEAKQNNDEAIEHYRQVKGGEYQFAAQIRIAYLLNKSGRFDEAIQQLRQIQPADNQQRVQLISVEAQFLRESNRLTEAYLVMQHGLEKLPNDPDLLYGTAMLADMLGQPEVFEQLMRKLIKLQPDHAHAYNALGYGLLERNERIPEAMQLVEKALQLAPDDPAIMDSVGWGYYRSGKLDESVKMLRRAFTGSPDPEIAAHLGEVLWMRGDKAEARKIWQDSLKDNPDNDKLQAAIKKFMP
;
A
#
# COMPACT_ATOMS: atom_id res chain seq x y z
N MET A 1 21.88 13.88 7.13
CA MET A 1 22.30 13.04 5.99
C MET A 1 21.91 11.56 6.10
N ASN A 2 21.07 11.15 7.05
CA ASN A 2 20.72 9.73 7.31
C ASN A 2 19.23 9.35 7.17
N GLN A 3 18.35 10.22 6.63
CA GLN A 3 16.91 9.93 6.52
C GLN A 3 16.47 9.23 5.23
N PHE A 4 17.38 8.88 4.32
CA PHE A 4 17.02 8.31 3.01
C PHE A 4 16.97 6.78 2.96
N LYS A 5 17.04 6.07 4.10
CA LYS A 5 17.14 4.59 4.11
C LYS A 5 15.82 3.82 4.10
N TYR A 6 14.64 4.46 4.20
CA TYR A 6 13.40 3.72 4.52
C TYR A 6 12.18 3.90 3.60
N ILE A 7 12.28 4.54 2.43
CA ILE A 7 11.07 4.82 1.61
C ILE A 7 10.90 3.89 0.38
N ILE A 8 11.71 2.86 0.17
CA ILE A 8 11.76 2.19 -1.15
C ILE A 8 10.83 0.97 -1.30
N PHE A 9 10.19 0.40 -0.27
CA PHE A 9 9.53 -0.92 -0.44
C PHE A 9 8.05 -1.03 -0.02
N GLY A 10 7.38 0.04 0.38
CA GLY A 10 6.03 -0.09 0.97
C GLY A 10 4.85 -0.26 0.01
N SER A 11 4.89 0.21 -1.22
CA SER A 11 3.66 0.34 -2.02
C SER A 11 3.70 -0.10 -3.49
N LEU A 12 4.84 -0.40 -4.08
CA LEU A 12 4.94 -0.61 -5.54
C LEU A 12 4.81 -2.04 -6.05
N LEU A 13 4.87 -3.06 -5.18
CA LEU A 13 4.71 -4.46 -5.60
C LEU A 13 3.24 -4.94 -5.61
N PHE A 14 2.30 -4.12 -5.15
CA PHE A 14 0.90 -4.53 -5.02
C PHE A 14 0.01 -4.22 -6.24
N THR A 15 0.42 -3.37 -7.17
CA THR A 15 -0.45 -2.93 -8.27
C THR A 15 -0.20 -3.55 -9.64
N ALA A 16 0.79 -4.41 -9.80
CA ALA A 16 1.11 -4.96 -11.10
C ALA A 16 0.87 -6.48 -11.15
N CYS A 17 -0.36 -6.92 -11.23
CA CYS A 17 -0.85 -8.17 -11.85
C CYS A 17 -2.29 -8.47 -11.42
N ALA A 18 -3.22 -7.54 -11.65
CA ALA A 18 -4.59 -7.91 -11.92
C ALA A 18 -4.69 -8.17 -13.44
N GLN A 19 -4.13 -9.25 -13.91
CA GLN A 19 -4.57 -9.81 -15.19
C GLN A 19 -5.93 -10.43 -14.93
N GLY A 20 -6.95 -9.84 -15.56
CA GLY A 20 -8.29 -10.39 -15.57
C GLY A 20 -8.29 -11.82 -16.13
N PRO A 21 -9.35 -12.59 -15.88
CA PRO A 21 -9.42 -13.98 -16.29
C PRO A 21 -9.14 -14.09 -17.79
N VAL A 22 -8.27 -15.04 -18.14
CA VAL A 22 -8.05 -15.47 -19.52
C VAL A 22 -9.42 -15.75 -20.11
N ARG A 23 -9.85 -14.94 -21.06
CA ARG A 23 -11.04 -15.22 -21.87
C ARG A 23 -10.77 -16.50 -22.65
N ALA A 24 -11.36 -17.58 -22.17
CA ALA A 24 -11.55 -18.74 -23.01
C ALA A 24 -12.37 -18.29 -24.22
N THR A 25 -11.85 -18.46 -25.40
CA THR A 25 -12.58 -18.28 -26.66
C THR A 25 -13.82 -19.16 -26.61
N PRO A 26 -15.02 -18.61 -26.85
CA PRO A 26 -16.21 -19.44 -26.95
C PRO A 26 -16.06 -20.40 -28.15
N PRO A 27 -16.47 -21.66 -28.03
CA PRO A 27 -16.48 -22.57 -29.17
C PRO A 27 -17.40 -22.03 -30.27
N HIS A 28 -17.00 -22.28 -31.51
CA HIS A 28 -17.70 -21.88 -32.71
C HIS A 28 -19.14 -22.44 -32.73
N PRO A 29 -20.16 -21.69 -33.24
CA PRO A 29 -21.57 -22.13 -33.20
C PRO A 29 -21.92 -23.33 -34.12
N ALA A 30 -20.95 -23.94 -34.78
CA ALA A 30 -21.22 -25.00 -35.78
C ALA A 30 -21.32 -26.43 -35.19
N ASP A 31 -20.93 -26.66 -33.91
CA ASP A 31 -20.94 -28.01 -33.31
C ASP A 31 -22.12 -28.25 -32.33
N ALA A 32 -23.12 -27.38 -32.30
CA ALA A 32 -24.30 -27.50 -31.43
C ALA A 32 -25.49 -28.15 -32.13
N ALA A 33 -25.22 -29.08 -33.04
CA ALA A 33 -26.29 -29.89 -33.63
C ALA A 33 -26.19 -31.33 -33.06
N ASP A 34 -27.25 -31.65 -32.27
CA ASP A 34 -27.67 -33.03 -31.97
C ASP A 34 -26.88 -33.84 -30.92
N SER A 35 -26.77 -33.32 -29.68
CA SER A 35 -26.69 -34.21 -28.49
C SER A 35 -27.92 -33.95 -27.61
N ARG A 36 -29.04 -34.47 -27.95
CA ARG A 36 -30.12 -34.67 -26.96
C ARG A 36 -29.60 -35.66 -25.92
N SER A 37 -29.36 -35.20 -24.70
CA SER A 37 -29.15 -36.08 -23.57
C SER A 37 -30.43 -36.94 -23.41
N GLU A 38 -30.27 -38.23 -23.32
CA GLU A 38 -31.36 -39.20 -23.10
C GLU A 38 -32.18 -38.96 -21.82
N ASP A 39 -31.78 -38.01 -20.96
CA ASP A 39 -32.39 -37.65 -19.68
C ASP A 39 -33.25 -36.37 -19.69
N ALA A 40 -33.54 -35.79 -20.85
CA ALA A 40 -34.44 -34.64 -20.88
C ALA A 40 -35.89 -35.06 -20.60
N PRO A 41 -36.61 -34.40 -19.66
CA PRO A 41 -38.01 -34.75 -19.39
C PRO A 41 -38.82 -34.68 -20.66
N PRO A 42 -39.77 -35.62 -20.88
CA PRO A 42 -40.60 -35.60 -22.08
C PRO A 42 -41.35 -34.28 -22.17
N LEU A 43 -41.28 -33.65 -23.36
CA LEU A 43 -42.01 -32.41 -23.59
C LEU A 43 -43.52 -32.66 -23.50
N PRO A 44 -44.25 -31.73 -22.85
CA PRO A 44 -45.70 -31.86 -22.77
C PRO A 44 -46.33 -31.91 -24.15
N ASN A 45 -47.17 -32.89 -24.41
CA ASN A 45 -47.94 -33.00 -25.63
C ASN A 45 -49.35 -32.47 -25.35
N ILE A 46 -49.56 -31.17 -25.61
CA ILE A 46 -50.83 -30.50 -25.36
C ILE A 46 -51.45 -30.11 -26.68
N GLU A 47 -52.76 -30.31 -26.81
CA GLU A 47 -53.54 -29.86 -27.98
C GLU A 47 -53.55 -28.33 -28.01
N LEU A 48 -53.16 -27.76 -29.15
CA LEU A 48 -53.08 -26.32 -29.35
C LEU A 48 -54.49 -25.75 -29.53
N SER A 49 -55.06 -25.22 -28.44
CA SER A 49 -56.33 -24.49 -28.50
C SER A 49 -56.12 -23.06 -29.07
N ASP A 50 -57.21 -22.47 -29.61
CA ASP A 50 -57.19 -21.08 -30.10
C ASP A 50 -56.74 -20.10 -29.00
N GLU A 51 -57.09 -20.36 -27.75
CA GLU A 51 -56.68 -19.54 -26.58
C GLU A 51 -55.19 -19.63 -26.33
N LEU A 52 -54.64 -20.84 -26.33
CA LEU A 52 -53.18 -21.03 -26.15
C LEU A 52 -52.37 -20.43 -27.29
N LEU A 53 -52.88 -20.54 -28.53
CA LEU A 53 -52.25 -19.92 -29.69
C LEU A 53 -52.24 -18.39 -29.57
N TYR A 54 -53.39 -17.81 -29.17
CA TYR A 54 -53.50 -16.37 -28.97
C TYR A 54 -52.54 -15.87 -27.89
N GLU A 55 -52.50 -16.52 -26.73
CA GLU A 55 -51.58 -16.16 -25.62
C GLU A 55 -50.13 -16.30 -26.03
N PHE A 56 -49.78 -17.35 -26.77
CA PHE A 56 -48.42 -17.54 -27.28
C PHE A 56 -48.02 -16.40 -28.25
N LEU A 57 -48.87 -16.09 -29.24
CA LEU A 57 -48.58 -15.01 -30.19
C LEU A 57 -48.51 -13.63 -29.52
N LEU A 58 -49.36 -13.36 -28.54
CA LEU A 58 -49.34 -12.13 -27.77
C LEU A 58 -48.02 -12.00 -27.00
N THR A 59 -47.57 -13.09 -26.35
CA THR A 59 -46.31 -13.15 -25.61
C THR A 59 -45.11 -12.95 -26.54
N GLU A 60 -45.10 -13.55 -27.73
CA GLU A 60 -44.04 -13.37 -28.72
C GLU A 60 -43.97 -11.91 -29.24
N ILE A 61 -45.10 -11.31 -29.52
CA ILE A 61 -45.20 -9.91 -29.95
C ILE A 61 -44.71 -8.97 -28.84
N ALA A 62 -45.09 -9.24 -27.57
CA ALA A 62 -44.62 -8.48 -26.43
C ALA A 62 -43.10 -8.56 -26.30
N THR A 63 -42.54 -9.77 -26.45
CA THR A 63 -41.08 -10.00 -26.42
C THR A 63 -40.37 -9.20 -27.52
N GLN A 64 -40.86 -9.25 -28.76
CA GLN A 64 -40.26 -8.53 -29.88
C GLN A 64 -40.35 -7.00 -29.73
N ARG A 65 -41.42 -6.49 -29.11
CA ARG A 65 -41.63 -5.06 -28.84
C ARG A 65 -40.90 -4.55 -27.59
N GLY A 66 -40.28 -5.44 -26.82
CA GLY A 66 -39.61 -5.07 -25.59
C GLY A 66 -40.57 -4.78 -24.42
N ASP A 67 -41.82 -5.20 -24.51
CA ASP A 67 -42.75 -5.17 -23.38
C ASP A 67 -42.47 -6.36 -22.47
N VAL A 68 -41.50 -6.13 -21.58
CA VAL A 68 -40.95 -7.16 -20.71
C VAL A 68 -41.99 -7.68 -19.73
N GLU A 69 -42.84 -6.82 -19.21
CA GLU A 69 -43.84 -7.21 -18.21
C GLU A 69 -44.84 -8.18 -18.80
N LEU A 70 -45.38 -7.86 -19.93
CA LEU A 70 -46.32 -8.72 -20.67
C LEU A 70 -45.64 -10.02 -21.16
N ALA A 71 -44.38 -9.91 -21.62
CA ALA A 71 -43.61 -11.08 -22.08
C ALA A 71 -43.29 -12.06 -20.94
N VAL A 72 -42.89 -11.58 -19.77
CA VAL A 72 -42.63 -12.42 -18.59
C VAL A 72 -43.91 -13.03 -18.05
N GLN A 73 -44.97 -12.24 -17.94
CA GLN A 73 -46.28 -12.70 -17.48
C GLN A 73 -46.83 -13.77 -18.41
N GLY A 74 -46.89 -13.49 -19.71
CA GLY A 74 -47.41 -14.42 -20.72
C GLY A 74 -46.63 -15.73 -20.77
N SER A 75 -45.28 -15.67 -20.76
CA SER A 75 -44.45 -16.87 -20.69
C SER A 75 -44.69 -17.68 -19.41
N SER A 76 -44.88 -17.02 -18.26
CA SER A 76 -45.15 -17.66 -16.97
C SER A 76 -46.53 -18.34 -16.96
N ASP A 77 -47.54 -17.67 -17.48
CA ASP A 77 -48.91 -18.23 -17.54
C ASP A 77 -49.00 -19.40 -18.51
N LEU A 78 -48.35 -19.28 -19.68
CA LEU A 78 -48.20 -20.40 -20.60
C LEU A 78 -47.45 -21.58 -19.97
N ALA A 79 -46.39 -21.34 -19.24
CA ALA A 79 -45.65 -22.39 -18.53
C ALA A 79 -46.54 -23.12 -17.52
N ARG A 80 -47.34 -22.40 -16.74
CA ARG A 80 -48.32 -23.04 -15.80
C ARG A 80 -49.37 -23.87 -16.50
N LYS A 81 -49.94 -23.37 -17.63
CA LYS A 81 -50.99 -24.04 -18.39
C LYS A 81 -50.47 -25.29 -19.12
N THR A 82 -49.26 -25.18 -19.65
CA THR A 82 -48.70 -26.22 -20.54
C THR A 82 -47.75 -27.18 -19.81
N HIS A 83 -47.28 -26.82 -18.62
CA HIS A 83 -46.19 -27.51 -17.93
C HIS A 83 -44.90 -27.64 -18.77
N ASP A 84 -44.70 -26.69 -19.70
CA ASP A 84 -43.50 -26.67 -20.55
C ASP A 84 -42.34 -25.94 -19.85
N PRO A 85 -41.25 -26.64 -19.49
CA PRO A 85 -40.10 -26.03 -18.79
C PRO A 85 -39.37 -24.98 -19.62
N ARG A 86 -39.48 -25.04 -20.97
CA ARG A 86 -38.84 -24.05 -21.86
C ARG A 86 -39.47 -22.67 -21.73
N LEU A 87 -40.80 -22.61 -21.57
CA LEU A 87 -41.54 -21.36 -21.35
C LEU A 87 -41.22 -20.78 -19.96
N ALA A 88 -41.13 -21.63 -18.92
CA ALA A 88 -40.74 -21.20 -17.60
C ALA A 88 -39.30 -20.66 -17.56
N MET A 89 -38.35 -21.35 -18.22
CA MET A 89 -36.96 -20.91 -18.38
C MET A 89 -36.89 -19.54 -19.08
N ARG A 90 -37.67 -19.38 -20.17
CA ARG A 90 -37.73 -18.11 -20.94
C ARG A 90 -38.21 -16.95 -20.07
N ALA A 91 -39.29 -17.16 -19.32
CA ALA A 91 -39.85 -16.16 -18.41
C ALA A 91 -38.77 -15.71 -17.37
N ALA A 92 -38.06 -16.68 -16.76
CA ALA A 92 -37.01 -16.42 -15.83
C ALA A 92 -35.84 -15.64 -16.44
N GLN A 93 -35.38 -16.05 -17.63
CA GLN A 93 -34.31 -15.37 -18.35
C GLN A 93 -34.65 -13.92 -18.71
N LEU A 94 -35.84 -13.67 -19.25
CA LEU A 94 -36.32 -12.32 -19.57
C LEU A 94 -36.38 -11.43 -18.34
N ALA A 95 -36.91 -11.94 -17.22
CA ALA A 95 -36.99 -11.20 -15.97
C ALA A 95 -35.58 -10.87 -15.38
N LEU A 96 -34.64 -11.82 -15.45
CA LEU A 96 -33.25 -11.60 -14.98
C LEU A 96 -32.48 -10.61 -15.85
N GLN A 97 -32.62 -10.68 -17.19
CA GLN A 97 -31.96 -9.79 -18.11
C GLN A 97 -32.38 -8.33 -17.92
N THR A 98 -33.62 -8.12 -17.51
CA THR A 98 -34.18 -6.79 -17.27
C THR A 98 -34.05 -6.28 -15.84
N GLY A 99 -33.38 -7.07 -14.98
CA GLY A 99 -33.13 -6.70 -13.57
C GLY A 99 -34.38 -6.77 -12.67
N ARG A 100 -35.49 -7.33 -13.14
CA ARG A 100 -36.73 -7.49 -12.38
C ARG A 100 -36.67 -8.74 -11.50
N LEU A 101 -35.93 -8.64 -10.39
CA LEU A 101 -35.68 -9.78 -9.47
C LEU A 101 -36.98 -10.36 -8.87
N ASP A 102 -37.97 -9.52 -8.60
CA ASP A 102 -39.30 -9.92 -8.14
C ASP A 102 -39.97 -10.89 -9.13
N LYS A 103 -40.01 -10.51 -10.40
CA LYS A 103 -40.58 -11.32 -11.48
C LYS A 103 -39.71 -12.55 -11.81
N ALA A 104 -38.40 -12.40 -11.73
CA ALA A 104 -37.49 -13.50 -11.93
C ALA A 104 -37.72 -14.63 -10.89
N ILE A 105 -37.94 -14.30 -9.64
CA ILE A 105 -38.24 -15.27 -8.57
C ILE A 105 -39.56 -15.97 -8.80
N GLU A 106 -40.60 -15.24 -9.20
CA GLU A 106 -41.88 -15.82 -9.57
C GLU A 106 -41.73 -16.82 -10.73
N ALA A 107 -41.08 -16.43 -11.82
CA ALA A 107 -40.84 -17.28 -12.97
C ALA A 107 -39.95 -18.51 -12.65
N LEU A 108 -38.91 -18.31 -11.85
CA LEU A 108 -38.02 -19.39 -11.42
C LEU A 108 -38.75 -20.39 -10.52
N LYS A 109 -39.65 -19.91 -9.66
CA LYS A 109 -40.49 -20.78 -8.85
C LYS A 109 -41.41 -21.64 -9.73
N ILE A 110 -42.02 -21.06 -10.75
CA ILE A 110 -42.81 -21.81 -11.73
C ILE A 110 -41.94 -22.86 -12.44
N TRP A 111 -40.72 -22.49 -12.84
CA TRP A 111 -39.81 -23.44 -13.48
C TRP A 111 -39.48 -24.61 -12.54
N ARG A 112 -39.26 -24.33 -11.23
CA ARG A 112 -39.04 -25.37 -10.21
C ARG A 112 -40.25 -26.29 -10.01
N GLU A 113 -41.47 -25.75 -10.17
CA GLU A 113 -42.72 -26.52 -10.07
C GLU A 113 -42.92 -27.42 -11.31
N VAL A 114 -42.61 -26.90 -12.51
CA VAL A 114 -42.79 -27.62 -13.79
C VAL A 114 -41.67 -28.65 -14.02
N ASP A 115 -40.44 -28.33 -13.64
CA ASP A 115 -39.29 -29.24 -13.76
C ASP A 115 -38.49 -29.28 -12.44
N PRO A 116 -39.01 -30.09 -11.45
CA PRO A 116 -38.38 -30.16 -10.13
C PRO A 116 -36.99 -30.74 -10.12
N ALA A 117 -36.60 -31.51 -11.15
CA ALA A 117 -35.32 -32.18 -11.25
C ALA A 117 -34.22 -31.31 -11.93
N SER A 118 -34.59 -30.19 -12.50
CA SER A 118 -33.65 -29.35 -13.25
C SER A 118 -32.57 -28.68 -12.38
N PRO A 119 -31.28 -29.08 -12.46
CA PRO A 119 -30.22 -28.45 -11.70
C PRO A 119 -30.02 -26.98 -12.12
N MET A 120 -30.33 -26.64 -13.37
CA MET A 120 -30.24 -25.27 -13.86
C MET A 120 -31.30 -24.37 -13.21
N ALA A 121 -32.55 -24.84 -13.11
CA ALA A 121 -33.62 -24.12 -12.42
C ALA A 121 -33.27 -23.88 -10.94
N MET A 122 -32.76 -24.91 -10.25
CA MET A 122 -32.31 -24.84 -8.86
C MET A 122 -31.22 -23.78 -8.69
N ARG A 123 -30.16 -23.81 -9.52
CA ARG A 123 -29.04 -22.86 -9.45
C ARG A 123 -29.49 -21.41 -9.70
N MET A 124 -30.31 -21.21 -10.73
CA MET A 124 -30.80 -19.87 -11.05
C MET A 124 -31.72 -19.33 -9.95
N TYR A 125 -32.58 -20.17 -9.41
CA TYR A 125 -33.48 -19.80 -8.31
C TYR A 125 -32.68 -19.48 -7.03
N ALA A 126 -31.73 -20.31 -6.66
CA ALA A 126 -30.82 -20.05 -5.53
C ALA A 126 -30.03 -18.74 -5.70
N SER A 127 -29.53 -18.49 -6.90
CA SER A 127 -28.82 -17.23 -7.19
C SER A 127 -29.71 -15.99 -7.01
N ALA A 128 -30.97 -16.07 -7.46
CA ALA A 128 -31.93 -14.99 -7.27
C ALA A 128 -32.30 -14.79 -5.79
N LEU A 129 -32.47 -15.89 -5.05
CA LEU A 129 -32.75 -15.87 -3.61
C LEU A 129 -31.59 -15.23 -2.80
N LEU A 130 -30.34 -15.59 -3.15
CA LEU A 130 -29.16 -14.96 -2.53
C LEU A 130 -29.11 -13.46 -2.74
N ARG A 131 -29.46 -12.98 -3.94
CA ARG A 131 -29.48 -11.53 -4.26
C ARG A 131 -30.52 -10.74 -3.48
N ILE A 132 -31.60 -11.36 -3.01
CA ILE A 132 -32.63 -10.73 -2.16
C ILE A 132 -32.48 -11.07 -0.66
N GLY A 133 -31.41 -11.79 -0.28
CA GLY A 133 -31.13 -12.12 1.11
C GLY A 133 -31.91 -13.28 1.72
N ARG A 134 -32.62 -14.09 0.90
CA ARG A 134 -33.35 -15.28 1.36
C ARG A 134 -32.41 -16.50 1.46
N LEU A 135 -31.47 -16.41 2.43
CA LEU A 135 -30.36 -17.38 2.55
C LEU A 135 -30.82 -18.82 2.79
N ASP A 136 -31.79 -19.04 3.67
CA ASP A 136 -32.22 -20.39 4.03
C ASP A 136 -32.83 -21.13 2.83
N GLU A 137 -33.62 -20.46 2.03
CA GLU A 137 -34.21 -21.04 0.83
C GLU A 137 -33.16 -21.29 -0.26
N ALA A 138 -32.25 -20.34 -0.45
CA ALA A 138 -31.12 -20.52 -1.36
C ALA A 138 -30.27 -21.74 -0.98
N ARG A 139 -30.04 -21.95 0.32
CA ARG A 139 -29.28 -23.10 0.83
C ARG A 139 -29.98 -24.42 0.53
N GLN A 140 -31.32 -24.50 0.71
CA GLN A 140 -32.10 -25.70 0.40
C GLN A 140 -32.01 -26.06 -1.09
N GLU A 141 -32.12 -25.08 -1.96
CA GLU A 141 -31.99 -25.26 -3.42
C GLU A 141 -30.58 -25.75 -3.78
N LEU A 142 -29.53 -25.10 -3.26
CA LEU A 142 -28.15 -25.50 -3.54
C LEU A 142 -27.78 -26.87 -2.94
N ALA A 143 -28.32 -27.22 -1.79
CA ALA A 143 -28.19 -28.58 -1.24
C ALA A 143 -28.85 -29.63 -2.17
N SER A 144 -29.96 -29.26 -2.79
CA SER A 144 -30.61 -30.13 -3.80
C SER A 144 -29.77 -30.29 -5.06
N VAL A 145 -29.11 -29.19 -5.54
CA VAL A 145 -28.17 -29.26 -6.67
C VAL A 145 -27.00 -30.19 -6.35
N LEU A 146 -26.35 -29.98 -5.19
CA LEU A 146 -25.21 -30.79 -4.77
C LEU A 146 -25.57 -32.28 -4.64
N LYS A 147 -26.82 -32.59 -4.26
CA LYS A 147 -27.35 -33.95 -4.15
C LYS A 147 -27.65 -34.57 -5.53
N ALA A 148 -28.11 -33.75 -6.48
CA ALA A 148 -28.39 -34.17 -7.86
C ALA A 148 -27.10 -34.39 -8.66
N GLU A 149 -26.07 -33.58 -8.41
CA GLU A 149 -24.82 -33.59 -9.16
C GLU A 149 -23.58 -33.79 -8.26
N PRO A 150 -23.45 -34.93 -7.55
CA PRO A 150 -22.37 -35.15 -6.58
C PRO A 150 -20.98 -35.15 -7.23
N ALA A 151 -20.87 -35.59 -8.49
CA ALA A 151 -19.61 -35.54 -9.25
C ALA A 151 -19.12 -34.12 -9.55
N ASN A 152 -20.03 -33.14 -9.57
CA ASN A 152 -19.74 -31.73 -9.85
C ASN A 152 -19.61 -30.90 -8.57
N ALA A 153 -19.64 -31.52 -7.38
CA ALA A 153 -19.66 -30.80 -6.10
C ALA A 153 -18.52 -29.76 -5.98
N ALA A 154 -17.32 -30.09 -6.41
CA ALA A 154 -16.16 -29.21 -6.42
C ALA A 154 -16.45 -27.90 -7.19
N HIS A 155 -16.94 -28.03 -8.41
CA HIS A 155 -17.29 -26.88 -9.24
C HIS A 155 -18.45 -26.05 -8.67
N ILE A 156 -19.44 -26.73 -8.10
CA ILE A 156 -20.61 -26.09 -7.47
C ILE A 156 -20.17 -25.26 -6.26
N PHE A 157 -19.31 -25.78 -5.36
CA PHE A 157 -18.80 -25.01 -4.21
C PHE A 157 -18.02 -23.78 -4.65
N TYR A 158 -17.22 -23.89 -5.70
CA TYR A 158 -16.52 -22.74 -6.27
C TYR A 158 -17.50 -21.67 -6.79
N GLN A 159 -18.56 -22.08 -7.51
CA GLN A 159 -19.60 -21.13 -7.98
C GLN A 159 -20.35 -20.48 -6.82
N ILE A 160 -20.70 -21.23 -5.78
CA ILE A 160 -21.36 -20.68 -4.59
C ILE A 160 -20.47 -19.63 -3.90
N TYR A 161 -19.17 -19.92 -3.77
CA TYR A 161 -18.22 -18.95 -3.24
C TYR A 161 -18.23 -17.65 -4.05
N GLN A 162 -18.21 -17.74 -5.39
CA GLN A 162 -18.27 -16.55 -6.26
C GLN A 162 -19.54 -15.71 -6.04
N MET A 163 -20.66 -16.32 -5.70
CA MET A 163 -21.89 -15.61 -5.35
C MET A 163 -21.81 -14.92 -3.98
N LEU A 164 -21.15 -15.55 -3.01
CA LEU A 164 -21.08 -15.11 -1.61
C LEU A 164 -19.92 -14.16 -1.30
N VAL A 165 -18.86 -14.13 -2.11
CA VAL A 165 -17.66 -13.30 -1.85
C VAL A 165 -18.01 -11.82 -1.72
N SER A 166 -19.00 -11.33 -2.46
CA SER A 166 -19.49 -9.94 -2.42
C SER A 166 -20.68 -9.73 -1.50
N TYR A 167 -21.13 -10.78 -0.79
CA TYR A 167 -22.28 -10.66 0.10
C TYR A 167 -21.98 -9.69 1.25
N PRO A 168 -22.89 -8.73 1.57
CA PRO A 168 -22.60 -7.68 2.55
C PRO A 168 -22.32 -8.21 3.96
N ASP A 169 -23.13 -9.14 4.44
CA ASP A 169 -22.98 -9.78 5.74
C ASP A 169 -22.03 -10.99 5.63
N LYS A 170 -20.77 -10.79 6.00
CA LYS A 170 -19.71 -11.79 5.90
C LYS A 170 -19.91 -12.97 6.84
N GLU A 171 -20.47 -12.72 8.02
CA GLU A 171 -20.78 -13.77 8.99
C GLU A 171 -21.94 -14.65 8.50
N ALA A 172 -22.99 -14.04 7.93
CA ALA A 172 -24.09 -14.80 7.35
C ALA A 172 -23.63 -15.64 6.14
N ALA A 173 -22.75 -15.10 5.28
CA ALA A 173 -22.16 -15.83 4.16
C ALA A 173 -21.31 -17.02 4.64
N LEU A 174 -20.52 -16.84 5.70
CA LEU A 174 -19.73 -17.91 6.31
C LEU A 174 -20.63 -19.01 6.89
N ARG A 175 -21.63 -18.65 7.71
CA ARG A 175 -22.59 -19.63 8.28
C ARG A 175 -23.27 -20.44 7.18
N PHE A 176 -23.74 -19.75 6.13
CA PHE A 176 -24.36 -20.39 4.98
C PHE A 176 -23.44 -21.45 4.35
N MET A 177 -22.17 -21.10 4.11
CA MET A 177 -21.20 -22.03 3.50
C MET A 177 -20.86 -23.19 4.42
N LEU A 178 -20.67 -22.94 5.72
CA LEU A 178 -20.38 -23.97 6.72
C LEU A 178 -21.48 -25.04 6.76
N GLU A 179 -22.75 -24.63 6.82
CA GLU A 179 -23.89 -25.55 6.86
C GLU A 179 -24.01 -26.33 5.55
N LEU A 180 -23.73 -25.69 4.40
CA LEU A 180 -23.81 -26.38 3.11
C LEU A 180 -22.64 -27.35 2.88
N ALA A 181 -21.43 -27.02 3.40
CA ALA A 181 -20.24 -27.84 3.27
C ALA A 181 -20.21 -29.04 4.22
N GLN A 182 -20.93 -28.99 5.34
CA GLN A 182 -20.94 -30.05 6.38
C GLN A 182 -21.13 -31.49 5.84
N PRO A 183 -22.01 -31.76 4.87
CA PRO A 183 -22.18 -33.11 4.31
C PRO A 183 -21.07 -33.55 3.35
N TYR A 184 -20.11 -32.65 3.04
CA TYR A 184 -19.09 -32.83 2.00
C TYR A 184 -17.64 -32.73 2.52
N PRO A 185 -17.26 -33.48 3.59
CA PRO A 185 -15.98 -33.38 4.28
C PRO A 185 -14.77 -33.85 3.46
N ARG A 186 -14.99 -34.38 2.25
CA ARG A 186 -13.92 -34.82 1.33
C ARG A 186 -13.80 -33.98 0.08
N VAL A 187 -14.52 -32.88 -0.01
CA VAL A 187 -14.47 -31.94 -1.16
C VAL A 187 -13.53 -30.79 -0.82
N ALA A 188 -12.36 -30.77 -1.44
CA ALA A 188 -11.34 -29.76 -1.16
C ALA A 188 -11.85 -28.33 -1.42
N GLU A 189 -12.65 -28.12 -2.45
CA GLU A 189 -13.25 -26.83 -2.81
C GLU A 189 -14.27 -26.33 -1.78
N ALA A 190 -14.95 -27.24 -1.07
CA ALA A 190 -15.84 -26.87 0.03
C ALA A 190 -15.05 -26.25 1.18
N HIS A 191 -13.96 -26.91 1.61
CA HIS A 191 -13.06 -26.40 2.64
C HIS A 191 -12.38 -25.08 2.20
N TRP A 192 -11.93 -25.01 0.96
CA TRP A 192 -11.35 -23.78 0.42
C TRP A 192 -12.36 -22.61 0.43
N ALA A 193 -13.62 -22.86 0.05
CA ALA A 193 -14.67 -21.84 0.06
C ALA A 193 -14.99 -21.35 1.49
N VAL A 194 -15.05 -22.29 2.46
CA VAL A 194 -15.18 -21.95 3.88
C VAL A 194 -13.99 -21.12 4.36
N ALA A 195 -12.77 -21.51 4.03
CA ALA A 195 -11.55 -20.79 4.41
C ALA A 195 -11.55 -19.34 3.90
N GLN A 196 -11.94 -19.12 2.66
CA GLN A 196 -12.04 -17.79 2.05
C GLN A 196 -13.08 -16.90 2.75
N LEU A 197 -14.26 -17.46 3.06
CA LEU A 197 -15.32 -16.71 3.74
C LEU A 197 -14.98 -16.49 5.22
N ALA A 198 -14.32 -17.43 5.89
CA ALA A 198 -13.80 -17.27 7.25
C ALA A 198 -12.78 -16.14 7.32
N GLN A 199 -11.86 -16.07 6.34
CA GLN A 199 -10.93 -14.94 6.23
C GLN A 199 -11.67 -13.60 6.05
N ALA A 200 -12.71 -13.57 5.19
CA ALA A 200 -13.47 -12.35 4.93
C ALA A 200 -14.31 -11.89 6.15
N SER A 201 -14.71 -12.81 7.03
CA SER A 201 -15.40 -12.51 8.30
C SER A 201 -14.45 -12.19 9.46
N GLY A 202 -13.14 -12.41 9.30
CA GLY A 202 -12.13 -12.18 10.33
C GLY A 202 -11.82 -13.36 11.22
N ASP A 203 -12.38 -14.55 10.98
CA ASP A 203 -12.03 -15.78 11.71
C ASP A 203 -10.75 -16.40 11.15
N GLU A 204 -9.60 -15.79 11.53
CA GLU A 204 -8.26 -16.20 11.06
C GLU A 204 -7.96 -17.70 11.39
N LYS A 205 -8.44 -18.19 12.53
CA LYS A 205 -8.19 -19.58 12.95
C LYS A 205 -8.94 -20.58 12.06
N LEU A 206 -10.25 -20.38 11.92
CA LEU A 206 -11.06 -21.24 11.05
C LEU A 206 -10.56 -21.19 9.61
N ALA A 207 -10.22 -20.00 9.10
CA ALA A 207 -9.67 -19.84 7.76
C ALA A 207 -8.42 -20.69 7.54
N LEU A 208 -7.48 -20.69 8.49
CA LEU A 208 -6.25 -21.47 8.37
C LEU A 208 -6.49 -22.97 8.50
N ASP A 209 -7.35 -23.41 9.43
CA ASP A 209 -7.66 -24.82 9.62
C ASP A 209 -8.33 -25.40 8.37
N GLU A 210 -9.29 -24.71 7.80
CA GLU A 210 -10.00 -25.10 6.57
C GLU A 210 -9.11 -25.05 5.32
N ALA A 211 -8.22 -24.06 5.20
CA ALA A 211 -7.23 -24.02 4.11
C ALA A 211 -6.27 -25.22 4.15
N ARG A 212 -5.84 -25.63 5.35
CA ARG A 212 -5.02 -26.84 5.54
C ARG A 212 -5.76 -28.11 5.14
N LEU A 213 -7.05 -28.21 5.48
CA LEU A 213 -7.89 -29.35 5.05
C LEU A 213 -8.02 -29.37 3.52
N ALA A 214 -8.31 -28.24 2.88
CA ALA A 214 -8.39 -28.15 1.43
C ALA A 214 -7.11 -28.66 0.76
N ARG A 215 -5.93 -28.20 1.23
CA ARG A 215 -4.64 -28.67 0.71
C ARG A 215 -4.38 -30.14 1.01
N SER A 216 -4.76 -30.63 2.18
CA SER A 216 -4.54 -32.05 2.52
C SER A 216 -5.35 -33.02 1.67
N LEU A 217 -6.54 -32.59 1.24
CA LEU A 217 -7.42 -33.36 0.35
C LEU A 217 -6.95 -33.32 -1.10
N ARG A 218 -6.26 -32.23 -1.50
CA ARG A 218 -5.80 -32.03 -2.87
C ARG A 218 -4.43 -31.33 -2.88
N PRO A 219 -3.35 -32.08 -2.58
CA PRO A 219 -2.01 -31.53 -2.41
C PRO A 219 -1.43 -30.80 -3.64
N GLU A 220 -1.85 -31.21 -4.84
CA GLU A 220 -1.43 -30.63 -6.13
C GLU A 220 -2.17 -29.32 -6.47
N TRP A 221 -3.15 -28.93 -5.66
CA TRP A 221 -3.96 -27.75 -5.96
C TRP A 221 -3.28 -26.45 -5.48
N ASP A 222 -2.66 -25.73 -6.40
CA ASP A 222 -1.92 -24.50 -6.17
C ASP A 222 -2.76 -23.40 -5.47
N THR A 223 -4.06 -23.30 -5.81
CA THR A 223 -4.97 -22.33 -5.18
C THR A 223 -5.13 -22.55 -3.67
N ALA A 224 -5.19 -23.82 -3.23
CA ALA A 224 -5.28 -24.15 -1.81
C ALA A 224 -3.95 -23.85 -1.09
N VAL A 225 -2.82 -24.20 -1.71
CA VAL A 225 -1.48 -23.87 -1.20
C VAL A 225 -1.27 -22.36 -1.10
N SER A 226 -1.69 -21.64 -2.13
CA SER A 226 -1.62 -20.17 -2.19
C SER A 226 -2.39 -19.52 -1.05
N LEU A 227 -3.60 -20.02 -0.77
CA LEU A 227 -4.45 -19.52 0.32
C LEU A 227 -3.81 -19.79 1.70
N GLU A 228 -3.36 -21.03 1.95
CA GLU A 228 -2.70 -21.35 3.23
C GLU A 228 -1.45 -20.49 3.46
N ALA A 229 -0.60 -20.34 2.43
CA ALA A 229 0.59 -19.50 2.52
C ALA A 229 0.24 -18.02 2.77
N PHE A 230 -0.82 -17.52 2.15
CA PHE A 230 -1.32 -16.17 2.38
C PHE A 230 -1.80 -15.97 3.83
N LEU A 231 -2.55 -16.90 4.38
CA LEU A 231 -3.05 -16.86 5.76
C LEU A 231 -1.90 -16.93 6.79
N LEU A 232 -0.86 -17.70 6.49
CA LEU A 232 0.33 -17.80 7.34
C LEU A 232 1.21 -16.54 7.33
N LYS A 233 1.05 -15.65 6.35
CA LYS A 233 1.92 -14.47 6.16
C LYS A 233 2.07 -13.62 7.41
N LYS A 234 0.99 -13.42 8.17
CA LYS A 234 0.98 -12.55 9.36
C LYS A 234 1.39 -13.28 10.63
N SER A 235 0.87 -14.50 10.82
CA SER A 235 1.03 -15.27 12.08
C SER A 235 2.28 -16.14 12.12
N ALA A 236 2.70 -16.69 10.98
CA ALA A 236 3.83 -17.63 10.89
C ALA A 236 4.52 -17.54 9.52
N PRO A 237 5.12 -16.39 9.16
CA PRO A 237 5.64 -16.13 7.81
C PRO A 237 6.68 -17.17 7.35
N GLN A 238 7.49 -17.69 8.27
CA GLN A 238 8.47 -18.72 7.92
C GLN A 238 7.79 -20.04 7.51
N GLN A 239 6.69 -20.43 8.17
CA GLN A 239 5.94 -21.63 7.78
C GLN A 239 5.32 -21.47 6.39
N GLY A 240 4.83 -20.27 6.06
CA GLY A 240 4.35 -19.94 4.72
C GLY A 240 5.44 -20.09 3.65
N LEU A 241 6.65 -19.57 3.91
CA LEU A 241 7.80 -19.74 3.02
C LEU A 241 8.17 -21.21 2.83
N ASP A 242 8.23 -21.98 3.91
CA ASP A 242 8.59 -23.41 3.88
C ASP A 242 7.52 -24.23 3.13
N LEU A 243 6.26 -23.86 3.24
CA LEU A 243 5.16 -24.46 2.48
C LEU A 243 5.35 -24.23 0.97
N LEU A 244 5.54 -22.97 0.56
CA LEU A 244 5.73 -22.62 -0.85
C LEU A 244 6.98 -23.27 -1.43
N ARG A 245 8.08 -23.30 -0.67
CA ARG A 245 9.33 -23.95 -1.08
C ARG A 245 9.15 -25.43 -1.32
N ARG A 246 8.49 -26.15 -0.40
CA ARG A 246 8.21 -27.59 -0.54
C ARG A 246 7.33 -27.86 -1.75
N TYR A 247 6.27 -27.09 -1.90
CA TYR A 247 5.38 -27.24 -3.06
C TYR A 247 6.13 -27.07 -4.37
N LEU A 248 7.02 -26.07 -4.49
CA LEU A 248 7.83 -25.84 -5.68
C LEU A 248 8.91 -26.91 -5.92
N SER A 249 9.28 -27.68 -4.91
CA SER A 249 10.13 -28.87 -5.06
C SER A 249 9.40 -30.00 -5.78
N ASP A 250 8.11 -30.16 -5.47
CA ASP A 250 7.27 -31.22 -6.03
C ASP A 250 6.65 -30.79 -7.38
N TYR A 251 6.35 -29.49 -7.52
CA TYR A 251 5.70 -28.87 -8.69
C TYR A 251 6.52 -27.67 -9.20
N PRO A 252 7.68 -27.89 -9.84
CA PRO A 252 8.61 -26.81 -10.22
C PRO A 252 8.03 -25.83 -11.26
N ASP A 253 7.04 -26.25 -12.04
CA ASP A 253 6.43 -25.44 -13.10
C ASP A 253 5.27 -24.57 -12.61
N ALA A 254 4.95 -24.57 -11.31
CA ALA A 254 3.88 -23.77 -10.70
C ALA A 254 4.29 -22.28 -10.63
N GLN A 255 4.13 -21.54 -11.75
CA GLN A 255 4.61 -20.16 -11.90
C GLN A 255 3.96 -19.20 -10.90
N GLU A 256 2.65 -19.33 -10.63
CA GLU A 256 1.94 -18.47 -9.68
C GLU A 256 2.45 -18.66 -8.24
N ILE A 257 2.68 -19.91 -7.84
CA ILE A 257 3.27 -20.22 -6.52
C ILE A 257 4.71 -19.71 -6.43
N ARG A 258 5.49 -19.82 -7.51
CA ARG A 258 6.85 -19.26 -7.56
C ARG A 258 6.85 -17.75 -7.42
N LEU A 259 5.92 -17.07 -8.07
CA LEU A 259 5.77 -15.63 -7.93
C LEU A 259 5.38 -15.24 -6.50
N GLN A 260 4.44 -15.98 -5.89
CA GLN A 260 4.06 -15.77 -4.49
C GLN A 260 5.25 -16.01 -3.54
N TYR A 261 6.02 -17.08 -3.76
CA TYR A 261 7.22 -17.38 -3.00
C TYR A 261 8.27 -16.27 -3.12
N ALA A 262 8.53 -15.81 -4.33
CA ALA A 262 9.48 -14.72 -4.58
C ALA A 262 9.07 -13.43 -3.85
N ARG A 263 7.77 -13.07 -3.86
CA ARG A 263 7.23 -11.92 -3.12
C ARG A 263 7.35 -12.10 -1.61
N ALA A 264 7.03 -13.27 -1.09
CA ALA A 264 7.15 -13.57 0.34
C ALA A 264 8.62 -13.49 0.82
N LEU A 265 9.57 -13.94 -0.01
CA LEU A 265 11.01 -13.78 0.25
C LEU A 265 11.44 -12.30 0.32
N LEU A 266 10.89 -11.44 -0.54
CA LEU A 266 11.17 -9.99 -0.50
C LEU A 266 10.68 -9.36 0.80
N GLU A 267 9.48 -9.71 1.26
CA GLU A 267 8.94 -9.23 2.53
C GLU A 267 9.81 -9.65 3.72
N GLN A 268 10.40 -10.84 3.66
CA GLN A 268 11.34 -11.33 4.66
C GLN A 268 12.80 -10.86 4.40
N LYS A 269 13.01 -9.93 3.47
CA LYS A 269 14.33 -9.37 3.09
C LYS A 269 15.36 -10.42 2.62
N GLN A 270 14.89 -11.59 2.17
CA GLN A 270 15.73 -12.66 1.62
C GLN A 270 16.02 -12.38 0.13
N TYR A 271 16.69 -11.25 -0.13
CA TYR A 271 16.84 -10.68 -1.48
C TYR A 271 17.56 -11.60 -2.48
N LYS A 272 18.58 -12.35 -2.04
CA LYS A 272 19.32 -13.25 -2.94
C LYS A 272 18.44 -14.38 -3.48
N GLU A 273 17.67 -15.01 -2.60
CA GLU A 273 16.77 -16.09 -3.00
C GLU A 273 15.60 -15.58 -3.82
N ALA A 274 15.01 -14.43 -3.41
CA ALA A 274 13.97 -13.77 -4.20
C ALA A 274 14.44 -13.50 -5.64
N ARG A 275 15.66 -12.98 -5.83
CA ARG A 275 16.23 -12.76 -7.17
C ARG A 275 16.31 -14.04 -7.98
N ASN A 276 16.72 -15.15 -7.37
CA ASN A 276 16.79 -16.44 -8.07
C ASN A 276 15.41 -16.92 -8.55
N GLN A 277 14.36 -16.71 -7.72
CA GLN A 277 13.00 -17.08 -8.12
C GLN A 277 12.48 -16.18 -9.25
N PHE A 278 12.73 -14.87 -9.20
CA PHE A 278 12.37 -13.97 -10.28
C PHE A 278 13.16 -14.24 -11.56
N GLN A 279 14.45 -14.65 -11.45
CA GLN A 279 15.25 -15.04 -12.59
C GLN A 279 14.65 -16.27 -13.28
N TYR A 280 14.25 -17.29 -12.51
CA TYR A 280 13.56 -18.45 -13.08
C TYR A 280 12.29 -18.03 -13.84
N LEU A 281 11.47 -17.12 -13.28
CA LEU A 281 10.28 -16.62 -13.97
C LEU A 281 10.63 -15.83 -15.24
N ALA A 282 11.71 -15.07 -15.22
CA ALA A 282 12.20 -14.35 -16.40
C ALA A 282 12.72 -15.28 -17.50
N ASP A 283 13.36 -16.38 -17.12
CA ASP A 283 13.86 -17.39 -18.07
C ASP A 283 12.68 -18.12 -18.76
N GLN A 284 11.57 -18.35 -18.04
CA GLN A 284 10.35 -18.95 -18.60
C GLN A 284 9.55 -17.97 -19.48
N ASN A 285 9.56 -16.69 -19.15
CA ASN A 285 8.91 -15.64 -19.92
C ASN A 285 9.87 -14.45 -20.12
N PRO A 286 10.82 -14.56 -21.06
CA PRO A 286 11.85 -13.56 -21.28
C PRO A 286 11.31 -12.18 -21.68
N ASP A 287 10.12 -12.11 -22.25
CA ASP A 287 9.53 -10.85 -22.73
C ASP A 287 8.68 -10.10 -21.67
N ASN A 288 8.60 -10.65 -20.46
CA ASN A 288 7.85 -9.99 -19.39
C ASN A 288 8.66 -8.83 -18.79
N PRO A 289 8.26 -7.56 -19.00
CA PRO A 289 8.98 -6.40 -18.46
C PRO A 289 8.89 -6.28 -16.94
N GLU A 290 7.85 -6.85 -16.30
CA GLU A 290 7.66 -6.74 -14.85
C GLU A 290 8.64 -7.62 -14.08
N THR A 291 8.98 -8.80 -14.58
CA THR A 291 10.01 -9.64 -13.96
C THR A 291 11.40 -9.01 -14.07
N ALA A 292 11.73 -8.42 -15.22
CA ALA A 292 12.97 -7.67 -15.38
C ALA A 292 13.05 -6.50 -14.40
N PHE A 293 11.96 -5.74 -14.26
CA PHE A 293 11.90 -4.63 -13.31
C PHE A 293 12.04 -5.09 -11.85
N ALA A 294 11.40 -6.20 -11.47
CA ALA A 294 11.53 -6.78 -10.13
C ALA A 294 12.98 -7.20 -9.83
N ILE A 295 13.65 -7.87 -10.77
CA ILE A 295 15.07 -8.26 -10.63
C ILE A 295 15.96 -7.01 -10.48
N ALA A 296 15.68 -5.95 -11.25
CA ALA A 296 16.43 -4.70 -11.17
C ALA A 296 16.34 -4.08 -9.76
N LEU A 297 15.13 -3.98 -9.19
CA LEU A 297 14.94 -3.42 -7.84
C LEU A 297 15.66 -4.26 -6.76
N ILE A 298 15.60 -5.59 -6.88
CA ILE A 298 16.33 -6.48 -5.98
C ILE A 298 17.84 -6.30 -6.11
N SER A 299 18.33 -6.14 -7.34
CA SER A 299 19.75 -5.90 -7.62
C SER A 299 20.24 -4.59 -7.02
N LEU A 300 19.42 -3.52 -7.04
CA LEU A 300 19.71 -2.27 -6.32
C LEU A 300 19.88 -2.50 -4.81
N GLN A 301 18.98 -3.29 -4.19
CA GLN A 301 19.08 -3.63 -2.76
C GLN A 301 20.35 -4.42 -2.43
N LEU A 302 20.77 -5.29 -3.33
CA LEU A 302 22.00 -6.08 -3.22
C LEU A 302 23.26 -5.28 -3.61
N LYS A 303 23.11 -4.01 -4.03
CA LYS A 303 24.19 -3.15 -4.56
C LYS A 303 24.87 -3.75 -5.82
N ASP A 304 24.18 -4.62 -6.53
CA ASP A 304 24.58 -5.12 -7.85
C ASP A 304 24.13 -4.09 -8.90
N PHE A 305 24.89 -3.00 -9.00
CA PHE A 305 24.55 -1.86 -9.86
C PHE A 305 24.55 -2.22 -11.36
N LYS A 306 25.41 -3.15 -11.77
CA LYS A 306 25.44 -3.61 -13.16
C LYS A 306 24.19 -4.42 -13.50
N GLY A 307 23.84 -5.41 -12.67
CA GLY A 307 22.63 -6.20 -12.86
C GLY A 307 21.37 -5.34 -12.81
N ALA A 308 21.33 -4.33 -11.91
CA ALA A 308 20.22 -3.38 -11.84
C ALA A 308 20.06 -2.59 -13.14
N GLU A 309 21.16 -2.07 -13.70
CA GLU A 309 21.14 -1.30 -14.95
C GLU A 309 20.66 -2.14 -16.13
N ASP A 310 21.22 -3.33 -16.29
CA ASP A 310 20.89 -4.23 -17.39
C ASP A 310 19.39 -4.58 -17.38
N HIS A 311 18.85 -4.90 -16.21
CA HIS A 311 17.44 -5.26 -16.08
C HIS A 311 16.49 -4.05 -16.16
N LEU A 312 16.88 -2.84 -15.71
CA LEU A 312 16.09 -1.61 -15.93
C LEU A 312 16.00 -1.28 -17.43
N LYS A 313 17.12 -1.37 -18.17
CA LYS A 313 17.14 -1.17 -19.62
C LYS A 313 16.30 -2.23 -20.33
N GLN A 314 16.37 -3.48 -19.87
CA GLN A 314 15.54 -4.56 -20.38
C GLN A 314 14.04 -4.29 -20.17
N ALA A 315 13.63 -3.81 -18.98
CA ALA A 315 12.24 -3.44 -18.72
C ALA A 315 11.73 -2.32 -19.65
N LEU A 316 12.58 -1.32 -19.95
CA LEU A 316 12.24 -0.28 -20.94
C LEU A 316 12.11 -0.85 -22.35
N SER A 317 13.08 -1.64 -22.82
CA SER A 317 13.10 -2.19 -24.19
C SER A 317 11.93 -3.13 -24.45
N LYS A 318 11.44 -3.82 -23.41
CA LYS A 318 10.27 -4.73 -23.48
C LYS A 318 8.93 -4.01 -23.26
N GLY A 319 8.94 -2.69 -23.22
CA GLY A 319 7.74 -1.88 -23.26
C GLY A 319 6.91 -1.90 -21.96
N ARG A 320 7.58 -1.87 -20.79
CA ARG A 320 6.90 -1.68 -19.52
C ARG A 320 6.00 -0.44 -19.61
N LYS A 321 4.71 -0.58 -19.21
CA LYS A 321 3.71 0.50 -19.33
C LYS A 321 4.14 1.77 -18.60
N ASP A 322 4.64 1.64 -17.38
CA ASP A 322 5.14 2.76 -16.61
C ASP A 322 6.66 2.93 -16.79
N GLN A 323 7.04 3.56 -17.90
CA GLN A 323 8.43 3.87 -18.21
C GLN A 323 9.00 4.97 -17.30
N ASN A 324 8.17 5.87 -16.77
CA ASN A 324 8.63 6.95 -15.90
C ASN A 324 9.23 6.40 -14.61
N THR A 325 8.59 5.40 -14.02
CA THR A 325 9.15 4.69 -12.85
C THR A 325 10.51 4.08 -13.17
N VAL A 326 10.68 3.41 -14.30
CA VAL A 326 11.98 2.82 -14.68
C VAL A 326 13.07 3.90 -14.84
N ARG A 327 12.75 5.01 -15.48
CA ARG A 327 13.67 6.15 -15.65
C ARG A 327 14.06 6.77 -14.32
N TYR A 328 13.11 6.88 -13.39
CA TYR A 328 13.39 7.34 -12.03
C TYR A 328 14.41 6.44 -11.33
N TYR A 329 14.26 5.11 -11.41
CA TYR A 329 15.21 4.16 -10.82
C TYR A 329 16.58 4.15 -11.54
N LEU A 330 16.63 4.41 -12.85
CA LEU A 330 17.89 4.63 -13.56
C LEU A 330 18.59 5.89 -13.04
N GLY A 331 17.85 6.96 -12.76
CA GLY A 331 18.38 8.15 -12.10
C GLY A 331 18.95 7.83 -10.71
N GLN A 332 18.22 7.09 -9.87
CA GLN A 332 18.73 6.65 -8.57
C GLN A 332 19.99 5.78 -8.69
N LEU A 333 20.06 4.93 -9.69
CA LEU A 333 21.24 4.13 -9.98
C LEU A 333 22.44 5.01 -10.35
N GLY A 334 22.26 6.03 -11.19
CA GLY A 334 23.28 7.00 -11.51
C GLY A 334 23.82 7.70 -10.26
N GLU A 335 22.93 8.09 -9.33
CA GLU A 335 23.34 8.64 -8.04
C GLU A 335 24.16 7.66 -7.20
N ALA A 336 23.70 6.41 -7.11
CA ALA A 336 24.40 5.35 -6.36
C ALA A 336 25.81 5.06 -6.93
N LYS A 337 25.99 5.21 -8.24
CA LYS A 337 27.27 5.15 -8.96
C LYS A 337 28.08 6.45 -8.88
N GLN A 338 27.56 7.48 -8.20
CA GLN A 338 28.14 8.82 -8.12
C GLN A 338 28.29 9.53 -9.50
N ASN A 339 27.52 9.12 -10.48
CA ASN A 339 27.45 9.74 -11.79
C ASN A 339 26.24 10.71 -11.85
N ASN A 340 26.48 11.95 -11.37
CA ASN A 340 25.41 12.94 -11.23
C ASN A 340 24.81 13.34 -12.59
N ASP A 341 25.62 13.45 -13.66
CA ASP A 341 25.13 13.86 -14.98
C ASP A 341 24.24 12.80 -15.61
N GLU A 342 24.62 11.51 -15.53
CA GLU A 342 23.78 10.39 -15.98
C GLU A 342 22.46 10.34 -15.19
N ALA A 343 22.52 10.55 -13.87
CA ALA A 343 21.34 10.58 -13.03
C ALA A 343 20.37 11.71 -13.45
N ILE A 344 20.89 12.92 -13.67
CA ILE A 344 20.12 14.08 -14.14
C ILE A 344 19.45 13.78 -15.48
N GLU A 345 20.17 13.16 -16.43
CA GLU A 345 19.61 12.83 -17.75
C GLU A 345 18.44 11.86 -17.66
N HIS A 346 18.54 10.83 -16.81
CA HIS A 346 17.45 9.90 -16.57
C HIS A 346 16.26 10.55 -15.87
N TYR A 347 16.49 11.39 -14.85
CA TYR A 347 15.41 12.11 -14.18
C TYR A 347 14.70 13.11 -15.10
N ARG A 348 15.40 13.77 -16.03
CA ARG A 348 14.81 14.67 -17.04
C ARG A 348 13.82 13.97 -17.96
N GLN A 349 13.99 12.66 -18.16
CA GLN A 349 13.11 11.84 -18.98
C GLN A 349 11.82 11.41 -18.24
N VAL A 350 11.70 11.65 -16.93
CA VAL A 350 10.47 11.42 -16.17
C VAL A 350 9.48 12.54 -16.45
N LYS A 351 8.49 12.28 -17.33
CA LYS A 351 7.56 13.30 -17.85
C LYS A 351 6.17 13.28 -17.19
N GLY A 352 5.95 12.43 -16.20
CA GLY A 352 4.67 12.30 -15.51
C GLY A 352 4.67 11.19 -14.49
N GLY A 353 3.48 10.94 -13.90
CA GLY A 353 3.28 9.90 -12.89
C GLY A 353 3.78 10.31 -11.50
N GLU A 354 3.76 9.35 -10.61
CA GLU A 354 4.07 9.51 -9.18
C GLU A 354 5.46 10.11 -8.91
N TYR A 355 6.46 9.78 -9.73
CA TYR A 355 7.85 10.17 -9.52
C TYR A 355 8.26 11.49 -10.18
N GLN A 356 7.37 12.17 -10.92
CA GLN A 356 7.74 13.38 -11.65
C GLN A 356 8.27 14.49 -10.71
N PHE A 357 7.53 14.77 -9.66
CA PHE A 357 7.90 15.81 -8.69
C PHE A 357 9.22 15.45 -7.98
N ALA A 358 9.34 14.20 -7.52
CA ALA A 358 10.56 13.72 -6.88
C ALA A 358 11.77 13.80 -7.82
N ALA A 359 11.62 13.39 -9.08
CA ALA A 359 12.69 13.47 -10.08
C ALA A 359 13.16 14.92 -10.31
N GLN A 360 12.24 15.87 -10.41
CA GLN A 360 12.55 17.28 -10.60
C GLN A 360 13.32 17.87 -9.41
N ILE A 361 12.94 17.53 -8.19
CA ILE A 361 13.68 17.92 -6.98
C ILE A 361 15.07 17.26 -6.95
N ARG A 362 15.17 15.96 -7.32
CA ARG A 362 16.48 15.28 -7.38
C ARG A 362 17.43 15.95 -8.37
N ILE A 363 16.93 16.39 -9.54
CA ILE A 363 17.74 17.17 -10.49
C ILE A 363 18.31 18.41 -9.81
N ALA A 364 17.49 19.18 -9.09
CA ALA A 364 17.96 20.39 -8.41
C ALA A 364 19.03 20.08 -7.35
N TYR A 365 18.82 19.04 -6.53
CA TYR A 365 19.84 18.60 -5.56
C TYR A 365 21.16 18.20 -6.22
N LEU A 366 21.10 17.45 -7.33
CA LEU A 366 22.31 17.01 -8.04
C LEU A 366 23.05 18.17 -8.70
N LEU A 367 22.31 19.15 -9.25
CA LEU A 367 22.88 20.37 -9.79
C LEU A 367 23.58 21.18 -8.69
N ASN A 368 22.93 21.39 -7.53
CA ASN A 368 23.52 22.08 -6.38
C ASN A 368 24.79 21.37 -5.89
N LYS A 369 24.72 20.05 -5.72
CA LYS A 369 25.86 19.21 -5.29
C LYS A 369 27.05 19.28 -6.28
N SER A 370 26.76 19.49 -7.56
CA SER A 370 27.78 19.62 -8.62
C SER A 370 28.30 21.05 -8.77
N GLY A 371 27.95 21.97 -7.86
CA GLY A 371 28.35 23.40 -7.92
C GLY A 371 27.58 24.25 -8.95
N ARG A 372 26.55 23.71 -9.58
CA ARG A 372 25.71 24.39 -10.58
C ARG A 372 24.51 25.06 -9.89
N PHE A 373 24.81 25.94 -8.94
CA PHE A 373 23.83 26.55 -8.04
C PHE A 373 22.69 27.28 -8.78
N ASP A 374 23.04 28.15 -9.74
CA ASP A 374 22.03 28.98 -10.44
C ASP A 374 21.07 28.09 -11.25
N GLU A 375 21.57 27.01 -11.86
CA GLU A 375 20.75 26.06 -12.57
C GLU A 375 19.85 25.27 -11.60
N ALA A 376 20.34 24.94 -10.39
CA ALA A 376 19.54 24.28 -9.36
C ALA A 376 18.35 25.16 -8.93
N ILE A 377 18.58 26.43 -8.67
CA ILE A 377 17.52 27.40 -8.32
C ILE A 377 16.54 27.57 -9.48
N GLN A 378 17.03 27.71 -10.70
CA GLN A 378 16.18 27.83 -11.88
C GLN A 378 15.30 26.56 -12.05
N GLN A 379 15.87 25.38 -11.83
CA GLN A 379 15.14 24.10 -11.88
C GLN A 379 14.00 24.08 -10.86
N LEU A 380 14.24 24.47 -9.59
CA LEU A 380 13.20 24.52 -8.55
C LEU A 380 12.06 25.46 -8.91
N ARG A 381 12.38 26.66 -9.43
CA ARG A 381 11.39 27.67 -9.79
C ARG A 381 10.51 27.31 -10.98
N GLN A 382 10.94 26.35 -11.82
CA GLN A 382 10.14 25.83 -12.94
C GLN A 382 9.14 24.76 -12.52
N ILE A 383 9.30 24.17 -11.33
CA ILE A 383 8.40 23.12 -10.84
C ILE A 383 7.06 23.73 -10.44
N GLN A 384 5.98 23.20 -10.99
CA GLN A 384 4.63 23.57 -10.60
C GLN A 384 4.14 22.62 -9.49
N PRO A 385 3.94 23.12 -8.26
CA PRO A 385 3.45 22.28 -7.17
C PRO A 385 1.97 21.92 -7.38
N ALA A 386 1.62 20.67 -7.15
CA ALA A 386 0.23 20.20 -7.24
C ALA A 386 -0.61 20.61 -6.02
N ASP A 387 0.04 20.79 -4.88
CA ASP A 387 -0.60 21.13 -3.61
C ASP A 387 0.29 22.02 -2.72
N ASN A 388 -0.22 22.37 -1.55
CA ASN A 388 0.52 23.21 -0.60
C ASN A 388 1.72 22.47 0.01
N GLN A 389 1.66 21.16 0.20
CA GLN A 389 2.78 20.37 0.73
C GLN A 389 3.98 20.43 -0.24
N GLN A 390 3.75 20.20 -1.52
CA GLN A 390 4.78 20.33 -2.55
C GLN A 390 5.32 21.77 -2.63
N ARG A 391 4.45 22.76 -2.50
CA ARG A 391 4.85 24.19 -2.47
C ARG A 391 5.79 24.48 -1.30
N VAL A 392 5.45 24.03 -0.09
CA VAL A 392 6.30 24.20 1.11
C VAL A 392 7.63 23.49 0.92
N GLN A 393 7.61 22.28 0.35
CA GLN A 393 8.85 21.53 0.07
C GLN A 393 9.78 22.28 -0.89
N LEU A 394 9.24 22.86 -1.98
CA LEU A 394 10.04 23.63 -2.93
C LEU A 394 10.68 24.87 -2.29
N ILE A 395 9.89 25.63 -1.52
CA ILE A 395 10.36 26.80 -0.77
C ILE A 395 11.48 26.41 0.20
N SER A 396 11.28 25.33 0.95
CA SER A 396 12.26 24.84 1.93
C SER A 396 13.56 24.39 1.28
N VAL A 397 13.48 23.70 0.12
CA VAL A 397 14.68 23.28 -0.63
C VAL A 397 15.42 24.48 -1.23
N GLU A 398 14.70 25.48 -1.79
CA GLU A 398 15.31 26.70 -2.30
C GLU A 398 16.02 27.48 -1.19
N ALA A 399 15.35 27.64 -0.04
CA ALA A 399 15.94 28.31 1.12
C ALA A 399 17.16 27.53 1.67
N GLN A 400 17.12 26.21 1.67
CA GLN A 400 18.26 25.38 2.05
C GLN A 400 19.48 25.62 1.14
N PHE A 401 19.31 25.60 -0.18
CA PHE A 401 20.40 25.82 -1.12
C PHE A 401 21.00 27.21 -0.96
N LEU A 402 20.16 28.26 -0.78
CA LEU A 402 20.59 29.62 -0.53
C LEU A 402 21.38 29.71 0.77
N ARG A 403 20.95 29.07 1.85
CA ARG A 403 21.66 29.00 3.12
C ARG A 403 23.03 28.33 2.99
N GLU A 404 23.07 27.14 2.32
CA GLU A 404 24.32 26.41 2.06
C GLU A 404 25.33 27.23 1.24
N SER A 405 24.84 28.12 0.41
CA SER A 405 25.64 29.09 -0.37
C SER A 405 25.92 30.39 0.36
N ASN A 406 25.69 30.48 1.67
CA ASN A 406 25.84 31.67 2.53
C ASN A 406 25.01 32.88 2.10
N ARG A 407 23.91 32.70 1.37
CA ARG A 407 22.97 33.74 0.90
C ARG A 407 21.77 33.82 1.86
N LEU A 408 22.07 34.08 3.17
CA LEU A 408 21.07 33.98 4.26
C LEU A 408 19.88 34.95 4.06
N THR A 409 20.14 36.19 3.62
CA THR A 409 19.07 37.17 3.40
C THR A 409 18.10 36.73 2.32
N GLU A 410 18.58 36.13 1.24
CA GLU A 410 17.72 35.62 0.18
C GLU A 410 16.95 34.38 0.62
N ALA A 411 17.57 33.47 1.40
CA ALA A 411 16.87 32.34 2.01
C ALA A 411 15.69 32.80 2.88
N TYR A 412 15.94 33.84 3.71
CA TYR A 412 14.89 34.43 4.55
C TYR A 412 13.74 35.02 3.71
N LEU A 413 14.04 35.78 2.66
CA LEU A 413 13.03 36.39 1.78
C LEU A 413 12.18 35.31 1.07
N VAL A 414 12.79 34.21 0.62
CA VAL A 414 12.07 33.11 0.00
C VAL A 414 11.09 32.45 0.99
N MET A 415 11.54 32.20 2.22
CA MET A 415 10.67 31.63 3.27
C MET A 415 9.57 32.61 3.70
N GLN A 416 9.89 33.91 3.85
CA GLN A 416 8.93 34.94 4.20
C GLN A 416 7.83 35.07 3.12
N HIS A 417 8.19 35.06 1.85
CA HIS A 417 7.22 35.07 0.77
C HIS A 417 6.34 33.81 0.76
N GLY A 418 6.89 32.67 1.18
CA GLY A 418 6.12 31.46 1.44
C GLY A 418 5.07 31.66 2.52
N LEU A 419 5.43 32.28 3.64
CA LEU A 419 4.53 32.60 4.75
C LEU A 419 3.43 33.60 4.38
N GLU A 420 3.66 34.52 3.45
CA GLU A 420 2.60 35.40 2.95
C GLU A 420 1.46 34.62 2.29
N LYS A 421 1.79 33.51 1.62
CA LYS A 421 0.83 32.64 0.94
C LYS A 421 0.23 31.58 1.88
N LEU A 422 1.02 31.09 2.81
CA LEU A 422 0.67 30.03 3.76
C LEU A 422 1.02 30.46 5.20
N PRO A 423 0.30 31.45 5.79
CA PRO A 423 0.73 32.14 6.99
C PRO A 423 0.71 31.30 8.27
N ASN A 424 0.12 30.11 8.24
CA ASN A 424 0.03 29.21 9.39
C ASN A 424 0.72 27.87 9.14
N ASP A 425 1.52 27.75 8.07
CA ASP A 425 2.26 26.54 7.81
C ASP A 425 3.41 26.37 8.82
N PRO A 426 3.48 25.24 9.54
CA PRO A 426 4.44 25.04 10.62
C PRO A 426 5.90 25.03 10.15
N ASP A 427 6.17 24.39 9.01
CA ASP A 427 7.53 24.26 8.49
C ASP A 427 8.07 25.61 8.01
N LEU A 428 7.21 26.41 7.36
CA LEU A 428 7.57 27.77 6.96
C LEU A 428 7.75 28.69 8.17
N LEU A 429 6.91 28.59 9.22
CA LEU A 429 7.07 29.36 10.45
C LEU A 429 8.40 29.04 11.11
N TYR A 430 8.70 27.76 11.29
CA TYR A 430 9.94 27.30 11.91
C TYR A 430 11.17 27.73 11.10
N GLY A 431 11.17 27.42 9.80
CA GLY A 431 12.30 27.74 8.93
C GLY A 431 12.56 29.25 8.80
N THR A 432 11.50 30.08 8.69
CA THR A 432 11.64 31.54 8.64
C THR A 432 12.19 32.07 9.96
N ALA A 433 11.69 31.56 11.08
CA ALA A 433 12.19 31.98 12.40
C ALA A 433 13.69 31.65 12.58
N MET A 434 14.11 30.43 12.22
CA MET A 434 15.53 30.05 12.32
C MET A 434 16.43 30.94 11.45
N LEU A 435 15.98 31.30 10.25
CA LEU A 435 16.73 32.22 9.40
C LEU A 435 16.75 33.66 9.95
N ALA A 436 15.64 34.10 10.59
CA ALA A 436 15.61 35.39 11.28
C ALA A 436 16.63 35.46 12.44
N ASP A 437 16.74 34.38 13.22
CA ASP A 437 17.73 34.26 14.30
C ASP A 437 19.16 34.34 13.76
N MET A 438 19.47 33.60 12.68
CA MET A 438 20.77 33.66 12.00
C MET A 438 21.11 35.03 11.42
N LEU A 439 20.12 35.85 11.09
CA LEU A 439 20.26 37.22 10.62
C LEU A 439 20.29 38.26 11.76
N GLY A 440 20.28 37.82 13.02
CA GLY A 440 20.29 38.71 14.19
C GLY A 440 18.99 39.49 14.38
N GLN A 441 17.83 38.88 14.05
CA GLN A 441 16.50 39.45 14.21
C GLN A 441 15.71 38.68 15.30
N PRO A 442 16.11 38.79 16.59
CA PRO A 442 15.55 37.99 17.67
C PRO A 442 14.06 38.24 17.93
N GLU A 443 13.56 39.45 17.67
CA GLU A 443 12.14 39.77 17.85
C GLU A 443 11.28 39.03 16.83
N VAL A 444 11.72 38.95 15.57
CA VAL A 444 11.01 38.21 14.52
C VAL A 444 11.04 36.71 14.82
N PHE A 445 12.21 36.18 15.22
CA PHE A 445 12.37 34.81 15.63
C PHE A 445 11.38 34.45 16.75
N GLU A 446 11.35 35.24 17.82
CA GLU A 446 10.46 34.99 18.96
C GLU A 446 8.98 35.04 18.55
N GLN A 447 8.58 36.05 17.77
CA GLN A 447 7.22 36.21 17.28
C GLN A 447 6.75 34.97 16.50
N LEU A 448 7.56 34.49 15.56
CA LEU A 448 7.22 33.35 14.73
C LEU A 448 7.19 32.05 15.54
N MET A 449 8.16 31.82 16.44
CA MET A 449 8.18 30.65 17.33
C MET A 449 6.97 30.61 18.26
N ARG A 450 6.59 31.74 18.86
CA ARG A 450 5.37 31.82 19.70
C ARG A 450 4.10 31.57 18.88
N LYS A 451 4.04 32.04 17.63
CA LYS A 451 2.93 31.74 16.73
C LYS A 451 2.87 30.24 16.44
N LEU A 452 3.99 29.61 16.15
CA LEU A 452 4.07 28.17 15.91
C LEU A 452 3.63 27.35 17.12
N ILE A 453 4.12 27.68 18.31
CA ILE A 453 3.73 27.05 19.58
C ILE A 453 2.21 27.17 19.83
N LYS A 454 1.63 28.33 19.50
CA LYS A 454 0.18 28.53 19.62
C LYS A 454 -0.62 27.65 18.66
N LEU A 455 -0.11 27.43 17.44
CA LEU A 455 -0.76 26.60 16.42
C LEU A 455 -0.56 25.10 16.70
N GLN A 456 0.62 24.73 17.18
CA GLN A 456 1.00 23.35 17.51
C GLN A 456 1.61 23.29 18.92
N PRO A 457 0.78 23.14 19.97
CA PRO A 457 1.24 23.08 21.36
C PRO A 457 2.08 21.86 21.75
N ASP A 458 2.19 20.89 20.84
CA ASP A 458 3.00 19.68 20.94
C ASP A 458 4.31 19.72 20.13
N HIS A 459 4.64 20.85 19.51
CA HIS A 459 5.84 21.01 18.69
C HIS A 459 7.10 21.21 19.56
N ALA A 460 7.71 20.10 20.01
CA ALA A 460 8.86 20.12 20.94
C ALA A 460 10.01 21.03 20.48
N HIS A 461 10.39 20.94 19.19
CA HIS A 461 11.51 21.73 18.67
C HIS A 461 11.26 23.25 18.65
N ALA A 462 9.99 23.70 18.54
CA ALA A 462 9.70 25.13 18.62
C ALA A 462 9.88 25.67 20.05
N TYR A 463 9.44 24.91 21.06
CA TYR A 463 9.74 25.24 22.47
C TYR A 463 11.24 25.25 22.73
N ASN A 464 11.95 24.24 22.22
CA ASN A 464 13.39 24.13 22.39
C ASN A 464 14.13 25.31 21.75
N ALA A 465 13.81 25.61 20.51
CA ALA A 465 14.49 26.71 19.78
C ALA A 465 14.24 28.06 20.48
N LEU A 466 13.01 28.35 20.89
CA LEU A 466 12.70 29.60 21.59
C LEU A 466 13.41 29.67 22.95
N GLY A 467 13.34 28.60 23.74
CA GLY A 467 13.99 28.53 25.04
C GLY A 467 15.51 28.64 24.95
N TYR A 468 16.12 27.89 24.03
CA TYR A 468 17.57 27.95 23.79
C TYR A 468 18.04 29.34 23.33
N GLY A 469 17.31 29.96 22.40
CA GLY A 469 17.63 31.34 21.97
C GLY A 469 17.61 32.36 23.11
N LEU A 470 16.69 32.25 24.06
CA LEU A 470 16.66 33.07 25.28
C LEU A 470 17.86 32.76 26.21
N LEU A 471 18.22 31.48 26.37
CA LEU A 471 19.38 31.06 27.18
C LEU A 471 20.70 31.57 26.62
N GLU A 472 20.88 31.49 25.29
CA GLU A 472 22.08 32.01 24.63
C GLU A 472 22.27 33.51 24.87
N ARG A 473 21.19 34.30 24.74
CA ARG A 473 21.20 35.75 24.97
C ARG A 473 21.20 36.09 26.47
N ASN A 474 21.13 35.13 27.36
CA ASN A 474 20.99 35.32 28.81
C ASN A 474 19.79 36.18 29.19
N GLU A 475 18.68 36.00 28.50
CA GLU A 475 17.42 36.73 28.67
C GLU A 475 16.38 35.84 29.32
N ARG A 476 15.56 36.42 30.22
CA ARG A 476 14.37 35.75 30.79
C ARG A 476 14.61 34.28 31.14
N ILE A 477 15.70 33.99 31.85
CA ILE A 477 16.13 32.62 32.20
C ILE A 477 15.00 31.76 32.79
N PRO A 478 14.13 32.26 33.70
CA PRO A 478 13.02 31.45 34.22
C PRO A 478 12.03 31.00 33.13
N GLU A 479 11.70 31.89 32.18
CA GLU A 479 10.84 31.54 31.05
C GLU A 479 11.54 30.58 30.09
N ALA A 480 12.79 30.82 29.80
CA ALA A 480 13.60 29.95 28.95
C ALA A 480 13.63 28.51 29.49
N MET A 481 13.82 28.37 30.80
CA MET A 481 13.79 27.05 31.46
C MET A 481 12.44 26.36 31.31
N GLN A 482 11.33 27.06 31.52
CA GLN A 482 9.98 26.49 31.31
C GLN A 482 9.80 25.99 29.88
N LEU A 483 10.32 26.72 28.88
CA LEU A 483 10.22 26.35 27.47
C LEU A 483 11.04 25.08 27.17
N VAL A 484 12.32 25.02 27.57
CA VAL A 484 13.15 23.82 27.31
C VAL A 484 12.71 22.61 28.13
N GLU A 485 12.21 22.80 29.35
CA GLU A 485 11.62 21.71 30.15
C GLU A 485 10.32 21.20 29.51
N LYS A 486 9.50 22.11 28.94
CA LYS A 486 8.33 21.71 28.16
C LYS A 486 8.71 20.91 26.91
N ALA A 487 9.76 21.32 26.20
CA ALA A 487 10.32 20.59 25.07
C ALA A 487 10.76 19.17 25.49
N LEU A 488 11.45 19.06 26.63
CA LEU A 488 11.90 17.77 27.17
C LEU A 488 10.74 16.85 27.57
N GLN A 489 9.62 17.41 28.07
CA GLN A 489 8.40 16.62 28.34
C GLN A 489 7.79 16.06 27.07
N LEU A 490 7.84 16.80 25.95
CA LEU A 490 7.29 16.38 24.66
C LEU A 490 8.21 15.40 23.93
N ALA A 491 9.52 15.54 24.08
CA ALA A 491 10.53 14.67 23.46
C ALA A 491 11.65 14.32 24.46
N PRO A 492 11.43 13.36 25.38
CA PRO A 492 12.31 13.09 26.53
C PRO A 492 13.65 12.45 26.17
N ASP A 493 13.77 11.89 24.97
CA ASP A 493 14.98 11.19 24.52
C ASP A 493 15.73 11.96 23.40
N ASP A 494 15.35 13.21 23.11
CA ASP A 494 16.04 14.03 22.12
C ASP A 494 17.33 14.67 22.70
N PRO A 495 18.52 14.33 22.18
CA PRO A 495 19.78 14.82 22.71
C PRO A 495 19.95 16.33 22.59
N ALA A 496 19.43 16.97 21.53
CA ALA A 496 19.53 18.42 21.35
C ALA A 496 18.66 19.18 22.36
N ILE A 497 17.50 18.62 22.72
CA ILE A 497 16.64 19.17 23.76
C ILE A 497 17.27 18.98 25.15
N MET A 498 17.85 17.81 25.39
CA MET A 498 18.60 17.57 26.63
C MET A 498 19.79 18.54 26.80
N ASP A 499 20.51 18.81 25.71
CA ASP A 499 21.60 19.80 25.69
C ASP A 499 21.09 21.17 26.10
N SER A 500 20.00 21.64 25.48
CA SER A 500 19.39 22.93 25.82
C SER A 500 18.94 23.03 27.28
N VAL A 501 18.37 21.95 27.83
CA VAL A 501 18.01 21.89 29.27
C VAL A 501 19.28 21.91 30.15
N GLY A 502 20.30 21.17 29.79
CA GLY A 502 21.60 21.16 30.47
C GLY A 502 22.22 22.54 30.45
N TRP A 503 22.22 23.23 29.31
CA TRP A 503 22.66 24.60 29.16
C TRP A 503 21.87 25.55 30.05
N GLY A 504 20.54 25.39 30.09
CA GLY A 504 19.67 26.17 30.96
C GLY A 504 19.96 26.00 32.44
N TYR A 505 20.26 24.79 32.90
CA TYR A 505 20.71 24.56 34.29
C TYR A 505 22.05 25.29 34.57
N TYR A 506 22.98 25.27 33.62
CA TYR A 506 24.20 26.04 33.73
C TYR A 506 23.96 27.53 33.87
N ARG A 507 23.13 28.12 33.00
CA ARG A 507 22.77 29.55 33.06
C ARG A 507 22.01 29.90 34.35
N SER A 508 21.38 28.92 34.99
CA SER A 508 20.69 29.04 36.29
C SER A 508 21.60 28.78 37.49
N GLY A 509 22.91 28.53 37.27
CA GLY A 509 23.89 28.27 38.34
C GLY A 509 23.86 26.85 38.90
N LYS A 510 23.11 25.90 38.33
CA LYS A 510 22.94 24.52 38.77
C LYS A 510 23.92 23.60 38.04
N LEU A 511 25.21 23.66 38.45
CA LEU A 511 26.29 22.97 37.70
C LEU A 511 26.16 21.46 37.71
N ASP A 512 25.75 20.83 38.82
CA ASP A 512 25.65 19.37 38.88
C ASP A 512 24.52 18.80 38.04
N GLU A 513 23.35 19.44 38.08
CA GLU A 513 22.21 19.10 37.23
C GLU A 513 22.55 19.28 35.74
N SER A 514 23.25 20.38 35.41
CA SER A 514 23.73 20.66 34.08
C SER A 514 24.66 19.54 33.57
N VAL A 515 25.70 19.18 34.33
CA VAL A 515 26.62 18.09 33.95
C VAL A 515 25.88 16.77 33.76
N LYS A 516 24.92 16.45 34.64
CA LYS A 516 24.12 15.23 34.54
C LYS A 516 23.34 15.19 33.24
N MET A 517 22.68 16.29 32.88
CA MET A 517 21.86 16.38 31.68
C MET A 517 22.71 16.38 30.41
N LEU A 518 23.79 17.19 30.37
CA LEU A 518 24.70 17.25 29.23
C LEU A 518 25.43 15.93 28.96
N ARG A 519 25.79 15.17 30.00
CA ARG A 519 26.34 13.81 29.83
C ARG A 519 25.33 12.87 29.20
N ARG A 520 24.07 12.93 29.63
CA ARG A 520 22.99 12.15 29.01
C ARG A 520 22.83 12.51 27.56
N ALA A 521 22.81 13.79 27.22
CA ALA A 521 22.75 14.28 25.85
C ALA A 521 23.94 13.77 25.02
N PHE A 522 25.15 13.93 25.52
CA PHE A 522 26.38 13.51 24.84
C PHE A 522 26.48 12.00 24.64
N THR A 523 25.98 11.22 25.58
CA THR A 523 25.90 9.76 25.44
C THR A 523 24.93 9.35 24.36
N GLY A 524 23.80 10.05 24.21
CA GLY A 524 22.80 9.81 23.17
C GLY A 524 23.26 10.24 21.78
N SER A 525 24.00 11.34 21.70
CA SER A 525 24.62 11.87 20.48
C SER A 525 25.94 12.56 20.81
N PRO A 526 27.08 12.02 20.40
CA PRO A 526 28.39 12.66 20.55
C PRO A 526 28.58 13.84 19.58
N ASP A 527 27.71 14.85 19.72
CA ASP A 527 27.71 16.06 18.89
C ASP A 527 28.77 17.06 19.40
N PRO A 528 29.50 17.78 18.51
CA PRO A 528 30.55 18.72 18.91
C PRO A 528 30.00 19.94 19.67
N GLU A 529 28.75 20.38 19.42
CA GLU A 529 28.14 21.47 20.19
C GLU A 529 27.81 21.02 21.61
N ILE A 530 27.27 19.80 21.78
CA ILE A 530 27.05 19.20 23.12
C ILE A 530 28.39 19.02 23.86
N ALA A 531 29.43 18.62 23.14
CA ALA A 531 30.79 18.53 23.73
C ALA A 531 31.30 19.89 24.18
N ALA A 532 31.05 20.96 23.40
CA ALA A 532 31.44 22.31 23.79
C ALA A 532 30.75 22.74 25.09
N HIS A 533 29.44 22.55 25.21
CA HIS A 533 28.66 22.87 26.42
C HIS A 533 29.06 22.03 27.61
N LEU A 534 29.16 20.71 27.45
CA LEU A 534 29.56 19.81 28.55
C LEU A 534 30.96 20.14 29.06
N GLY A 535 31.89 20.38 28.16
CA GLY A 535 33.26 20.77 28.54
C GLY A 535 33.30 22.12 29.25
N GLU A 536 32.54 23.14 28.80
CA GLU A 536 32.44 24.43 29.49
C GLU A 536 31.90 24.27 30.91
N VAL A 537 30.82 23.52 31.10
CA VAL A 537 30.22 23.32 32.41
C VAL A 537 31.12 22.52 33.33
N LEU A 538 31.79 21.48 32.85
CA LEU A 538 32.81 20.73 33.63
C LEU A 538 33.97 21.63 34.03
N TRP A 539 34.46 22.48 33.15
CA TRP A 539 35.51 23.43 33.44
C TRP A 539 35.10 24.39 34.57
N MET A 540 33.92 24.96 34.47
CA MET A 540 33.36 25.89 35.46
C MET A 540 33.08 25.22 36.80
N ARG A 541 32.73 23.94 36.80
CA ARG A 541 32.58 23.12 38.02
C ARG A 541 33.92 22.78 38.69
N GLY A 542 35.04 22.84 37.96
CA GLY A 542 36.38 22.51 38.43
C GLY A 542 36.97 21.22 37.86
N ASP A 543 36.22 20.43 37.11
CA ASP A 543 36.63 19.15 36.52
C ASP A 543 37.43 19.35 35.22
N LYS A 544 38.48 20.17 35.31
CA LYS A 544 39.24 20.66 34.16
C LYS A 544 39.92 19.56 33.34
N ALA A 545 40.34 18.49 33.97
CA ALA A 545 40.97 17.36 33.27
C ALA A 545 39.98 16.65 32.33
N GLU A 546 38.75 16.45 32.79
CA GLU A 546 37.70 15.81 32.02
C GLU A 546 37.20 16.75 30.89
N ALA A 547 37.00 18.04 31.18
CA ALA A 547 36.65 19.04 30.17
C ALA A 547 37.62 19.01 28.98
N ARG A 548 38.96 19.04 29.29
CA ARG A 548 40.01 18.95 28.25
C ARG A 548 39.88 17.68 27.41
N LYS A 549 39.64 16.56 28.06
CA LYS A 549 39.52 15.28 27.36
C LYS A 549 38.33 15.28 26.39
N ILE A 550 37.15 15.70 26.84
CA ILE A 550 35.95 15.75 26.01
C ILE A 550 36.16 16.66 24.80
N TRP A 551 36.70 17.86 25.01
CA TRP A 551 36.99 18.80 23.92
C TRP A 551 38.02 18.25 22.93
N GLN A 552 39.14 17.65 23.43
CA GLN A 552 40.18 17.10 22.56
C GLN A 552 39.70 15.88 21.77
N ASP A 553 38.90 15.01 22.38
CA ASP A 553 38.37 13.84 21.71
C ASP A 553 37.32 14.26 20.63
N SER A 554 36.42 15.20 20.94
CA SER A 554 35.46 15.71 19.98
C SER A 554 36.12 16.48 18.84
N LEU A 555 37.22 17.24 19.11
CA LEU A 555 37.95 18.02 18.08
C LEU A 555 38.68 17.11 17.09
N LYS A 556 39.10 15.91 17.47
CA LYS A 556 39.71 14.94 16.53
C LYS A 556 38.76 14.54 15.42
N ASP A 557 37.50 14.34 15.80
CA ASP A 557 36.47 13.91 14.86
C ASP A 557 35.82 15.11 14.11
N ASN A 558 35.89 16.32 14.69
CA ASN A 558 35.25 17.52 14.19
C ASN A 558 36.21 18.73 14.21
N PRO A 559 37.31 18.71 13.45
CA PRO A 559 38.38 19.72 13.54
C PRO A 559 37.94 21.12 13.17
N ASP A 560 36.93 21.26 12.30
CA ASP A 560 36.47 22.53 11.74
C ASP A 560 35.20 23.08 12.44
N ASN A 561 34.80 22.54 13.61
CA ASN A 561 33.63 23.03 14.32
C ASN A 561 33.93 24.33 15.08
N ASP A 562 33.36 25.44 14.62
CA ASP A 562 33.62 26.79 15.16
C ASP A 562 33.24 26.94 16.63
N LYS A 563 32.09 26.38 17.07
CA LYS A 563 31.64 26.47 18.49
C LYS A 563 32.55 25.73 19.42
N LEU A 564 32.97 24.52 19.05
CA LEU A 564 33.92 23.73 19.83
C LEU A 564 35.29 24.42 19.93
N GLN A 565 35.80 24.95 18.80
CA GLN A 565 37.03 25.73 18.77
C GLN A 565 36.93 26.99 19.63
N ALA A 566 35.82 27.72 19.57
CA ALA A 566 35.57 28.92 20.37
C ALA A 566 35.56 28.60 21.89
N ALA A 567 34.88 27.51 22.28
CA ALA A 567 34.87 27.06 23.68
C ALA A 567 36.28 26.71 24.16
N ILE A 568 37.05 25.96 23.38
CA ILE A 568 38.43 25.61 23.72
C ILE A 568 39.29 26.88 23.85
N LYS A 569 39.25 27.78 22.92
CA LYS A 569 40.00 29.04 22.93
C LYS A 569 39.65 29.94 24.12
N LYS A 570 38.38 29.94 24.54
CA LYS A 570 37.92 30.73 25.71
C LYS A 570 38.55 30.25 27.03
N PHE A 571 38.77 28.97 27.21
CA PHE A 571 39.21 28.38 28.46
C PHE A 571 40.66 27.84 28.45
N MET A 572 41.19 27.60 27.26
CA MET A 572 42.56 27.14 27.02
C MET A 572 43.21 27.96 25.91
N PRO A 573 43.51 29.26 26.16
CA PRO A 573 44.06 30.16 25.17
C PRO A 573 45.48 29.74 24.71
#